data_cf080650b1415cee732a032d9d28161c
#
_entry.id   cf080650b1415cee732a032d9d28161c
#
_cell.length_a   1.000
_cell.length_b   1.000
_cell.length_c   1.000
_cell.angle_alpha   90.00
_cell.angle_beta   90.00
_cell.angle_gamma   90.00
#
_symmetry.space_group_name_H-M   'P 1'
#
loop_
_entity.id
_entity.type
_entity.pdbx_description
1 polymer ?
#
loop_
_entity_poly.entity_id
_entity_poly.type
_entity_poly.pdbx_seq_one_letter_code
_entity_poly.pdbx_strand_id
1 'polypeptide(L)'
;MKRYIFLFISFLYMFSTVASGQARWNQVYQSYIDQYKDMAIEGMLKYGVPASITLAQGLLESGAGRGRLVLLGNNHFGIKCHGWLGRTISHDDDAKGECFRAYDSALESFEDHCKFLRDRPRYRTMFSLDRSDYRGWAYGLKRAGYATNPVYAQSRINLIELYKLYDYDKAKSYDRFMAHHSGENSVVRGIENGRPNPVQVLGAHPINKYNDNYYVIVRQGDSFKSLSKELEISVGKLAKYNERDKHERLIPGEYIWLKKKQKKGPKEFKKRPYYVRKSESLYDIAQRYGIRLKSLVKKNEKIAERGLRIGDEVILY
;
A
#
# COMPACT_ATOMS: atom_id res chain seq x y z
N MET A 1 -21.32 8.73 79.75
CA MET A 1 -20.11 8.38 78.96
C MET A 1 -20.55 7.98 77.54
N LYS A 2 -20.40 8.87 76.55
CA LYS A 2 -20.75 8.63 75.14
C LYS A 2 -19.50 8.16 74.40
N ARG A 3 -19.51 6.91 73.94
CA ARG A 3 -18.45 6.34 73.09
C ARG A 3 -18.66 6.79 71.64
N TYR A 4 -17.73 7.56 71.08
CA TYR A 4 -17.68 7.88 69.63
C TYR A 4 -16.93 6.77 68.90
N ILE A 5 -17.64 6.08 68.03
CA ILE A 5 -17.06 5.11 67.10
C ILE A 5 -16.59 5.89 65.87
N PHE A 6 -15.27 5.96 65.68
CA PHE A 6 -14.67 6.50 64.45
C PHE A 6 -14.70 5.39 63.37
N LEU A 7 -15.56 5.60 62.38
CA LEU A 7 -15.56 4.79 61.14
C LEU A 7 -14.46 5.33 60.22
N PHE A 8 -13.38 4.57 60.09
CA PHE A 8 -12.37 4.78 59.05
C PHE A 8 -12.94 4.32 57.71
N ILE A 9 -13.36 5.27 56.85
CA ILE A 9 -13.68 4.98 55.42
C ILE A 9 -12.35 4.99 54.65
N SER A 10 -11.84 3.81 54.40
CA SER A 10 -10.72 3.60 53.49
C SER A 10 -11.18 3.85 52.06
N PHE A 11 -10.81 5.01 51.52
CA PHE A 11 -11.05 5.36 50.12
C PHE A 11 -10.02 4.62 49.28
N LEU A 12 -10.40 3.45 48.75
CA LEU A 12 -9.60 2.66 47.80
C LEU A 12 -9.62 3.39 46.45
N TYR A 13 -8.59 4.21 46.19
CA TYR A 13 -8.36 4.75 44.84
C TYR A 13 -8.05 3.60 43.89
N MET A 14 -9.06 3.11 43.20
CA MET A 14 -8.84 2.30 42.01
C MET A 14 -8.17 3.21 40.95
N PHE A 15 -6.85 3.11 40.85
CA PHE A 15 -6.13 3.56 39.66
C PHE A 15 -6.57 2.69 38.49
N SER A 16 -7.56 3.16 37.73
CA SER A 16 -7.84 2.61 36.41
C SER A 16 -6.62 2.95 35.54
N THR A 17 -5.69 2.01 35.43
CA THR A 17 -4.64 2.06 34.40
C THR A 17 -5.36 1.97 33.08
N VAL A 18 -5.53 3.11 32.41
CA VAL A 18 -5.87 3.15 31.00
C VAL A 18 -4.70 2.47 30.29
N ALA A 19 -4.85 1.19 29.99
CA ALA A 19 -3.93 0.47 29.13
C ALA A 19 -3.98 1.17 27.78
N SER A 20 -3.06 2.10 27.56
CA SER A 20 -2.79 2.63 26.22
C SER A 20 -2.34 1.44 25.39
N GLY A 21 -3.22 0.93 24.54
CA GLY A 21 -2.94 -0.18 23.64
C GLY A 21 -1.75 0.20 22.75
N GLN A 22 -0.57 -0.20 23.20
CA GLN A 22 0.67 0.00 22.45
C GLN A 22 0.52 -0.72 21.12
N ALA A 23 0.61 0.00 20.01
CA ALA A 23 0.54 -0.59 18.68
C ALA A 23 1.59 -1.71 18.59
N ARG A 24 1.16 -2.92 18.25
CA ARG A 24 2.05 -4.06 18.08
C ARG A 24 2.39 -4.20 16.61
N TRP A 25 3.64 -4.53 16.32
CA TRP A 25 4.07 -4.84 14.96
C TRP A 25 3.23 -5.99 14.37
N ASN A 26 2.82 -5.86 13.13
CA ASN A 26 2.15 -6.94 12.40
C ASN A 26 2.56 -6.93 10.92
N GLN A 27 2.57 -8.12 10.33
CA GLN A 27 3.00 -8.33 8.94
C GLN A 27 2.12 -7.62 7.91
N VAL A 28 0.85 -7.45 8.19
CA VAL A 28 -0.09 -6.81 7.25
C VAL A 28 0.24 -5.33 7.08
N TYR A 29 0.58 -4.67 8.18
CA TYR A 29 0.99 -3.27 8.18
C TYR A 29 2.33 -3.11 7.47
N GLN A 30 3.28 -4.00 7.73
CA GLN A 30 4.57 -3.99 7.04
C GLN A 30 4.39 -4.18 5.52
N SER A 31 3.55 -5.12 5.11
CA SER A 31 3.26 -5.36 3.68
C SER A 31 2.63 -4.14 2.99
N TYR A 32 1.75 -3.40 3.68
CA TYR A 32 1.22 -2.14 3.16
C TYR A 32 2.32 -1.09 2.99
N ILE A 33 3.17 -0.94 3.98
CA ILE A 33 4.30 0.00 3.94
C ILE A 33 5.23 -0.34 2.78
N ASP A 34 5.62 -1.61 2.66
CA ASP A 34 6.53 -2.07 1.59
C ASP A 34 5.95 -1.83 0.19
N GLN A 35 4.64 -1.98 0.05
CA GLN A 35 3.94 -1.78 -1.21
C GLN A 35 3.81 -0.31 -1.62
N TYR A 36 3.64 0.60 -0.64
CA TYR A 36 3.25 2.00 -0.94
C TYR A 36 4.31 3.05 -0.54
N LYS A 37 5.42 2.65 0.07
CA LYS A 37 6.47 3.57 0.50
C LYS A 37 7.00 4.46 -0.63
N ASP A 38 7.17 3.89 -1.82
CA ASP A 38 7.71 4.62 -2.97
C ASP A 38 6.76 5.73 -3.44
N MET A 39 5.45 5.47 -3.44
CA MET A 39 4.43 6.48 -3.76
C MET A 39 4.39 7.60 -2.72
N ALA A 40 4.59 7.27 -1.44
CA ALA A 40 4.65 8.26 -0.38
C ALA A 40 5.91 9.13 -0.47
N ILE A 41 7.06 8.54 -0.81
CA ILE A 41 8.32 9.27 -1.03
C ILE A 41 8.20 10.20 -2.26
N GLU A 42 7.64 9.71 -3.36
CA GLU A 42 7.40 10.52 -4.55
C GLU A 42 6.47 11.70 -4.23
N GLY A 43 5.37 11.46 -3.53
CA GLY A 43 4.45 12.49 -3.06
C GLY A 43 5.15 13.52 -2.17
N MET A 44 6.02 13.10 -1.26
CA MET A 44 6.82 13.98 -0.42
C MET A 44 7.76 14.87 -1.25
N LEU A 45 8.49 14.29 -2.18
CA LEU A 45 9.44 15.04 -3.01
C LEU A 45 8.74 16.05 -3.92
N LYS A 46 7.54 15.73 -4.39
CA LYS A 46 6.77 16.56 -5.33
C LYS A 46 5.92 17.62 -4.62
N TYR A 47 5.32 17.29 -3.49
CA TYR A 47 4.32 18.13 -2.83
C TYR A 47 4.73 18.60 -1.43
N GLY A 48 5.78 18.05 -0.83
CA GLY A 48 6.32 18.46 0.46
C GLY A 48 5.65 17.85 1.69
N VAL A 49 4.71 16.90 1.53
CA VAL A 49 4.09 16.17 2.65
C VAL A 49 5.02 15.04 3.09
N PRO A 50 5.42 14.91 4.36
CA PRO A 50 6.32 13.83 4.79
C PRO A 50 5.80 12.44 4.39
N ALA A 51 6.70 11.59 3.89
CA ALA A 51 6.36 10.23 3.49
C ALA A 51 5.84 9.40 4.68
N SER A 52 6.41 9.61 5.87
CA SER A 52 5.97 9.00 7.13
C SER A 52 4.52 9.32 7.46
N ILE A 53 4.13 10.58 7.30
CA ILE A 53 2.75 11.05 7.52
C ILE A 53 1.80 10.41 6.51
N THR A 54 2.15 10.44 5.23
CA THR A 54 1.34 9.85 4.16
C THR A 54 1.13 8.36 4.39
N LEU A 55 2.20 7.61 4.74
CA LEU A 55 2.10 6.17 5.02
C LEU A 55 1.25 5.87 6.26
N ALA A 56 1.46 6.60 7.36
CA ALA A 56 0.70 6.38 8.59
C ALA A 56 -0.80 6.70 8.42
N GLN A 57 -1.13 7.74 7.66
CA GLN A 57 -2.52 8.05 7.30
C GLN A 57 -3.11 6.95 6.41
N GLY A 58 -2.46 6.66 5.28
CA GLY A 58 -2.95 5.64 4.35
C GLY A 58 -3.14 4.29 5.02
N LEU A 59 -2.24 3.88 5.91
CA LEU A 59 -2.33 2.63 6.66
C LEU A 59 -3.61 2.56 7.51
N LEU A 60 -3.92 3.60 8.26
CA LEU A 60 -5.07 3.64 9.18
C LEU A 60 -6.38 3.90 8.45
N GLU A 61 -6.43 4.88 7.54
CA GLU A 61 -7.64 5.25 6.82
C GLU A 61 -8.12 4.14 5.86
N SER A 62 -7.18 3.35 5.33
CA SER A 62 -7.48 2.25 4.40
C SER A 62 -7.66 0.89 5.08
N GLY A 63 -7.46 0.80 6.40
CA GLY A 63 -7.35 -0.51 7.07
C GLY A 63 -6.23 -1.38 6.47
N ALA A 64 -5.06 -0.78 6.25
CA ALA A 64 -3.92 -1.40 5.56
C ALA A 64 -4.28 -1.91 4.14
N GLY A 65 -4.99 -1.09 3.38
CA GLY A 65 -5.38 -1.39 2.01
C GLY A 65 -6.56 -2.36 1.85
N ARG A 66 -7.23 -2.73 2.95
CA ARG A 66 -8.33 -3.71 2.96
C ARG A 66 -9.72 -3.05 3.02
N GLY A 67 -9.79 -1.76 3.29
CA GLY A 67 -11.02 -1.02 3.39
C GLY A 67 -11.80 -0.97 2.08
N ARG A 68 -13.13 -0.86 2.18
CA ARG A 68 -14.05 -0.85 1.03
C ARG A 68 -13.70 0.23 0.01
N LEU A 69 -13.30 1.43 0.45
CA LEU A 69 -12.96 2.55 -0.42
C LEU A 69 -11.71 2.25 -1.27
N VAL A 70 -10.73 1.53 -0.70
CA VAL A 70 -9.56 1.08 -1.48
C VAL A 70 -9.94 -0.01 -2.47
N LEU A 71 -10.67 -1.01 -2.01
CA LEU A 71 -11.04 -2.17 -2.85
C LEU A 71 -11.92 -1.79 -4.05
N LEU A 72 -12.76 -0.78 -3.92
CA LEU A 72 -13.70 -0.35 -4.96
C LEU A 72 -13.18 0.81 -5.81
N GLY A 73 -12.30 1.65 -5.26
CA GLY A 73 -11.89 2.87 -5.96
C GLY A 73 -10.51 3.38 -5.61
N ASN A 74 -9.60 2.53 -5.15
CA ASN A 74 -8.22 2.90 -4.82
C ASN A 74 -8.11 4.13 -3.88
N ASN A 75 -9.15 4.44 -3.10
CA ASN A 75 -9.15 5.59 -2.20
C ASN A 75 -8.54 5.20 -0.85
N HIS A 76 -7.25 5.42 -0.72
CA HIS A 76 -6.46 5.05 0.46
C HIS A 76 -6.63 6.00 1.65
N PHE A 77 -7.20 7.17 1.45
CA PHE A 77 -7.24 8.25 2.45
C PHE A 77 -8.66 8.69 2.81
N GLY A 78 -9.68 8.01 2.30
CA GLY A 78 -11.08 8.35 2.57
C GLY A 78 -11.45 9.77 2.10
N ILE A 79 -10.89 10.25 0.97
CA ILE A 79 -11.17 11.59 0.49
C ILE A 79 -12.58 11.65 -0.09
N LYS A 80 -13.43 12.51 0.51
CA LYS A 80 -14.79 12.79 0.06
C LYS A 80 -14.78 13.64 -1.22
N CYS A 81 -15.86 13.63 -1.99
CA CYS A 81 -15.94 14.23 -3.32
C CYS A 81 -15.57 15.72 -3.38
N HIS A 82 -16.17 16.59 -2.56
CA HIS A 82 -15.86 18.03 -2.51
C HIS A 82 -15.64 18.69 -3.89
N GLY A 83 -16.58 18.55 -4.81
CA GLY A 83 -16.46 19.07 -6.17
C GLY A 83 -15.60 18.23 -7.13
N TRP A 84 -15.30 17.00 -6.77
CA TRP A 84 -14.60 16.05 -7.63
C TRP A 84 -15.40 15.73 -8.90
N LEU A 85 -14.76 15.83 -10.07
CA LEU A 85 -15.37 15.56 -11.38
C LEU A 85 -15.05 14.14 -11.91
N GLY A 86 -14.18 13.39 -11.22
CA GLY A 86 -13.84 12.03 -11.57
C GLY A 86 -14.84 11.01 -11.06
N ARG A 87 -14.50 9.73 -11.17
CA ARG A 87 -15.32 8.62 -10.66
C ARG A 87 -15.53 8.73 -9.16
N THR A 88 -16.67 8.25 -8.68
CA THR A 88 -17.07 8.33 -7.27
C THR A 88 -17.55 6.98 -6.73
N ILE A 89 -17.52 6.83 -5.41
CA ILE A 89 -18.10 5.71 -4.67
C ILE A 89 -19.02 6.26 -3.61
N SER A 90 -20.22 5.68 -3.48
CA SER A 90 -21.07 5.92 -2.32
C SER A 90 -20.67 4.96 -1.19
N HIS A 91 -20.48 5.50 0.01
CA HIS A 91 -20.14 4.74 1.21
C HIS A 91 -20.74 5.40 2.45
N ASP A 92 -21.22 4.58 3.37
CA ASP A 92 -21.70 5.05 4.67
C ASP A 92 -20.49 5.26 5.59
N ASP A 93 -20.29 6.50 6.06
CA ASP A 93 -19.24 6.90 6.99
C ASP A 93 -19.88 7.74 8.10
N ASP A 94 -19.69 9.06 8.12
CA ASP A 94 -20.37 9.97 9.09
C ASP A 94 -21.89 10.09 8.81
N ALA A 95 -22.27 9.93 7.53
CA ALA A 95 -23.66 9.90 7.08
C ALA A 95 -23.88 8.77 6.06
N LYS A 96 -25.14 8.41 5.87
CA LYS A 96 -25.54 7.39 4.90
C LYS A 96 -25.34 7.90 3.48
N GLY A 97 -24.69 7.09 2.63
CA GLY A 97 -24.57 7.36 1.20
C GLY A 97 -23.60 8.49 0.83
N GLU A 98 -22.62 8.80 1.67
CA GLU A 98 -21.65 9.86 1.37
C GLU A 98 -20.82 9.57 0.12
N CYS A 99 -20.44 10.65 -0.57
CA CYS A 99 -19.69 10.59 -1.81
C CYS A 99 -18.17 10.61 -1.55
N PHE A 100 -17.47 9.60 -2.03
CA PHE A 100 -16.01 9.50 -1.97
C PHE A 100 -15.42 9.45 -3.38
N ARG A 101 -14.21 10.02 -3.53
CA ARG A 101 -13.44 9.97 -4.77
C ARG A 101 -13.05 8.52 -5.09
N ALA A 102 -13.03 8.19 -6.38
CA ALA A 102 -12.48 6.94 -6.88
C ALA A 102 -11.38 7.23 -7.91
N TYR A 103 -10.30 6.49 -7.81
CA TYR A 103 -9.09 6.65 -8.63
C TYR A 103 -8.85 5.39 -9.46
N ASP A 104 -8.14 5.54 -10.57
CA ASP A 104 -7.77 4.41 -11.42
C ASP A 104 -6.59 3.63 -10.85
N SER A 105 -5.77 4.28 -10.02
CA SER A 105 -4.61 3.68 -9.36
C SER A 105 -4.42 4.16 -7.93
N ALA A 106 -3.65 3.40 -7.13
CA ALA A 106 -3.19 3.84 -5.82
C ALA A 106 -2.32 5.11 -5.92
N LEU A 107 -1.49 5.22 -6.97
CA LEU A 107 -0.63 6.39 -7.19
C LEU A 107 -1.45 7.67 -7.29
N GLU A 108 -2.56 7.66 -8.04
CA GLU A 108 -3.45 8.82 -8.13
C GLU A 108 -4.05 9.20 -6.77
N SER A 109 -4.41 8.20 -5.95
CA SER A 109 -4.90 8.45 -4.59
C SER A 109 -3.83 9.09 -3.70
N PHE A 110 -2.59 8.63 -3.77
CA PHE A 110 -1.47 9.19 -3.02
C PHE A 110 -1.12 10.61 -3.48
N GLU A 111 -1.12 10.86 -4.79
CA GLU A 111 -0.91 12.18 -5.34
C GLU A 111 -2.04 13.16 -4.95
N ASP A 112 -3.29 12.73 -5.07
CA ASP A 112 -4.44 13.57 -4.73
C ASP A 112 -4.48 13.90 -3.24
N HIS A 113 -4.10 12.95 -2.37
CA HIS A 113 -3.94 13.20 -0.95
C HIS A 113 -2.89 14.29 -0.66
N CYS A 114 -1.73 14.23 -1.30
CA CYS A 114 -0.70 15.24 -1.13
C CYS A 114 -1.15 16.62 -1.63
N LYS A 115 -1.83 16.69 -2.79
CA LYS A 115 -2.44 17.90 -3.32
C LYS A 115 -3.53 18.43 -2.39
N PHE A 116 -4.40 17.56 -1.89
CA PHE A 116 -5.46 17.91 -0.94
C PHE A 116 -4.92 18.64 0.30
N LEU A 117 -3.78 18.19 0.84
CA LEU A 117 -3.14 18.85 1.96
C LEU A 117 -2.46 20.16 1.54
N ARG A 118 -1.78 20.19 0.39
CA ARG A 118 -1.04 21.35 -0.07
C ARG A 118 -1.91 22.52 -0.48
N ASP A 119 -3.02 22.24 -1.16
CA ASP A 119 -3.87 23.26 -1.79
C ASP A 119 -4.87 23.89 -0.82
N ARG A 120 -5.11 23.27 0.35
CA ARG A 120 -6.09 23.80 1.31
C ARG A 120 -5.47 24.76 2.31
N PRO A 121 -5.97 26.00 2.44
CA PRO A 121 -5.39 27.04 3.31
C PRO A 121 -5.22 26.61 4.76
N ARG A 122 -6.12 25.80 5.30
CA ARG A 122 -6.08 25.32 6.70
C ARG A 122 -4.86 24.45 7.04
N TYR A 123 -4.21 23.86 6.02
CA TYR A 123 -3.00 23.04 6.20
C TYR A 123 -1.70 23.77 5.90
N ARG A 124 -1.76 25.04 5.43
CA ARG A 124 -0.59 25.80 4.95
C ARG A 124 0.52 25.92 5.99
N THR A 125 0.18 26.11 7.26
CA THR A 125 1.17 26.29 8.34
C THR A 125 2.07 25.09 8.54
N MET A 126 1.62 23.88 8.17
CA MET A 126 2.45 22.67 8.31
C MET A 126 3.59 22.61 7.30
N PHE A 127 3.45 23.27 6.14
CA PHE A 127 4.49 23.31 5.11
C PHE A 127 5.67 24.23 5.47
N SER A 128 5.62 24.94 6.60
CA SER A 128 6.76 25.65 7.20
C SER A 128 7.54 24.77 8.19
N LEU A 129 7.01 23.60 8.58
CA LEU A 129 7.71 22.64 9.42
C LEU A 129 8.77 21.89 8.60
N ASP A 130 9.83 21.45 9.28
CA ASP A 130 10.76 20.50 8.67
C ASP A 130 10.04 19.18 8.33
N ARG A 131 10.42 18.59 7.20
CA ARG A 131 9.82 17.30 6.77
C ARG A 131 10.08 16.17 7.75
N SER A 132 11.18 16.23 8.51
CA SER A 132 11.49 15.26 9.55
C SER A 132 10.69 15.48 10.86
N ASP A 133 10.00 16.61 11.01
CA ASP A 133 9.14 16.87 12.16
C ASP A 133 7.75 16.23 12.02
N TYR A 134 7.74 14.90 11.88
CA TYR A 134 6.48 14.15 11.77
C TYR A 134 5.55 14.35 12.98
N ARG A 135 6.10 14.67 14.17
CA ARG A 135 5.28 14.97 15.37
C ARG A 135 4.54 16.29 15.20
N GLY A 136 5.24 17.35 14.79
CA GLY A 136 4.64 18.65 14.47
C GLY A 136 3.59 18.53 13.37
N TRP A 137 3.84 17.74 12.33
CA TRP A 137 2.89 17.43 11.28
C TRP A 137 1.63 16.71 11.80
N ALA A 138 1.78 15.65 12.59
CA ALA A 138 0.65 14.88 13.13
C ALA A 138 -0.27 15.75 14.00
N TYR A 139 0.31 16.53 14.93
CA TYR A 139 -0.45 17.46 15.75
C TYR A 139 -1.02 18.64 14.96
N GLY A 140 -0.29 19.12 13.94
CA GLY A 140 -0.73 20.17 13.03
C GLY A 140 -1.99 19.76 12.26
N LEU A 141 -2.00 18.57 11.68
CA LEU A 141 -3.17 17.99 11.01
C LEU A 141 -4.38 17.87 11.95
N LYS A 142 -4.15 17.41 13.19
CA LYS A 142 -5.21 17.35 14.20
C LYS A 142 -5.78 18.74 14.50
N ARG A 143 -4.93 19.73 14.76
CA ARG A 143 -5.38 21.13 15.02
C ARG A 143 -6.10 21.75 13.84
N ALA A 144 -5.67 21.42 12.61
CA ALA A 144 -6.31 21.89 11.37
C ALA A 144 -7.64 21.16 11.05
N GLY A 145 -8.10 20.27 11.92
CA GLY A 145 -9.38 19.57 11.77
C GLY A 145 -9.37 18.49 10.66
N TYR A 146 -8.23 17.84 10.44
CA TYR A 146 -8.18 16.68 9.53
C TYR A 146 -9.04 15.54 10.06
N ALA A 147 -9.05 15.33 11.38
CA ALA A 147 -9.89 14.33 12.04
C ALA A 147 -10.40 14.84 13.41
N THR A 148 -11.58 14.40 13.78
CA THR A 148 -12.20 14.72 15.08
C THR A 148 -11.66 13.88 16.23
N ASN A 149 -11.20 12.65 15.94
CA ASN A 149 -10.71 11.70 16.95
C ASN A 149 -9.59 12.30 17.82
N PRO A 150 -9.73 12.33 19.17
CA PRO A 150 -8.73 12.92 20.07
C PRO A 150 -7.37 12.22 20.02
N VAL A 151 -7.31 10.91 19.74
CA VAL A 151 -6.06 10.14 19.66
C VAL A 151 -5.44 10.13 18.25
N TYR A 152 -6.00 10.90 17.32
CA TYR A 152 -5.54 10.94 15.92
C TYR A 152 -4.03 11.11 15.79
N ALA A 153 -3.48 12.17 16.37
CA ALA A 153 -2.04 12.46 16.25
C ALA A 153 -1.18 11.35 16.87
N GLN A 154 -1.53 10.93 18.09
CA GLN A 154 -0.75 9.94 18.82
C GLN A 154 -0.73 8.58 18.12
N SER A 155 -1.85 8.14 17.54
CA SER A 155 -1.89 6.86 16.81
C SER A 155 -1.00 6.87 15.58
N ARG A 156 -0.89 8.00 14.84
CA ARG A 156 0.03 8.14 13.70
C ARG A 156 1.48 8.16 14.16
N ILE A 157 1.79 8.92 15.21
CA ILE A 157 3.14 8.96 15.81
C ILE A 157 3.59 7.56 16.24
N ASN A 158 2.74 6.81 16.95
CA ASN A 158 3.06 5.46 17.39
C ASN A 158 3.38 4.52 16.21
N LEU A 159 2.65 4.63 15.10
CA LEU A 159 2.94 3.85 13.88
C LEU A 159 4.23 4.29 13.22
N ILE A 160 4.45 5.60 13.09
CA ILE A 160 5.67 6.15 12.50
C ILE A 160 6.91 5.65 13.26
N GLU A 161 6.84 5.61 14.57
CA GLU A 161 7.94 5.14 15.43
C GLU A 161 8.09 3.62 15.39
N LEU A 162 6.98 2.86 15.49
CA LEU A 162 7.01 1.40 15.48
C LEU A 162 7.60 0.82 14.19
N TYR A 163 7.25 1.40 13.03
CA TYR A 163 7.71 0.96 11.72
C TYR A 163 8.87 1.81 11.16
N LYS A 164 9.41 2.75 11.95
CA LYS A 164 10.50 3.67 11.59
C LYS A 164 10.22 4.43 10.28
N LEU A 165 8.96 4.82 10.05
CA LEU A 165 8.55 5.47 8.81
C LEU A 165 9.26 6.80 8.58
N TYR A 166 9.75 7.46 9.64
CA TYR A 166 10.56 8.68 9.58
C TYR A 166 11.86 8.51 8.79
N ASP A 167 12.32 7.28 8.55
CA ASP A 167 13.50 7.05 7.71
C ASP A 167 13.22 7.41 6.25
N TYR A 168 11.99 7.27 5.79
CA TYR A 168 11.58 7.66 4.43
C TYR A 168 11.56 9.18 4.23
N ASP A 169 11.43 9.97 5.29
CA ASP A 169 11.45 11.45 5.22
C ASP A 169 12.84 12.01 4.90
N LYS A 170 13.89 11.21 5.07
CA LYS A 170 15.28 11.56 4.78
C LYS A 170 15.60 11.59 3.28
N ALA A 171 14.72 11.07 2.42
CA ALA A 171 14.93 11.03 0.99
C ALA A 171 15.08 12.43 0.39
N LYS A 172 16.23 12.70 -0.28
CA LYS A 172 16.51 13.95 -0.98
C LYS A 172 16.19 13.89 -2.47
N SER A 173 16.25 12.69 -3.04
CA SER A 173 15.76 12.37 -4.38
C SER A 173 15.31 10.91 -4.38
N TYR A 174 14.38 10.57 -5.27
CA TYR A 174 13.86 9.20 -5.39
C TYR A 174 14.98 8.21 -5.71
N ASP A 175 15.80 8.53 -6.72
CA ASP A 175 16.90 7.66 -7.15
C ASP A 175 17.95 7.43 -6.05
N ARG A 176 18.30 8.50 -5.32
CA ARG A 176 19.29 8.43 -4.26
C ARG A 176 18.76 7.67 -3.04
N PHE A 177 17.48 7.79 -2.73
CA PHE A 177 16.84 7.04 -1.66
C PHE A 177 16.79 5.54 -2.00
N MET A 178 16.35 5.18 -3.20
CA MET A 178 16.29 3.79 -3.65
C MET A 178 17.68 3.14 -3.67
N ALA A 179 18.73 3.85 -4.06
CA ALA A 179 20.11 3.37 -4.02
C ALA A 179 20.60 3.05 -2.58
N HIS A 180 20.16 3.83 -1.59
CA HIS A 180 20.57 3.64 -0.18
C HIS A 180 19.84 2.49 0.51
N HIS A 181 18.54 2.31 0.25
CA HIS A 181 17.71 1.31 0.94
C HIS A 181 17.71 -0.07 0.26
N SER A 182 18.15 -0.15 -0.99
CA SER A 182 18.42 -1.45 -1.64
C SER A 182 19.72 -2.11 -1.17
N GLY A 183 20.57 -1.38 -0.46
CA GLY A 183 21.87 -1.89 0.05
C GLY A 183 21.81 -2.63 1.38
N GLU A 184 20.75 -2.49 2.17
CA GLU A 184 20.68 -3.08 3.52
C GLU A 184 20.30 -4.58 3.56
N ASN A 185 19.87 -5.16 2.43
CA ASN A 185 19.48 -6.58 2.36
C ASN A 185 20.36 -7.49 1.50
N SER A 186 21.52 -7.03 1.06
CA SER A 186 22.45 -7.93 0.34
C SER A 186 23.91 -7.54 0.55
N VAL A 187 24.50 -8.06 1.64
CA VAL A 187 25.96 -8.17 1.76
C VAL A 187 26.40 -9.40 0.98
N VAL A 188 26.75 -9.22 -0.27
CA VAL A 188 27.67 -10.11 -0.96
C VAL A 188 28.88 -9.26 -1.35
N ARG A 189 29.97 -9.43 -0.58
CA ARG A 189 31.27 -8.86 -0.88
C ARG A 189 31.85 -9.57 -2.10
N GLY A 190 32.04 -8.84 -3.16
CA GLY A 190 32.96 -9.17 -4.23
C GLY A 190 33.87 -7.96 -4.46
N ILE A 191 35.04 -7.96 -3.81
CA ILE A 191 36.11 -7.01 -4.12
C ILE A 191 36.94 -7.66 -5.20
N GLU A 192 36.91 -7.14 -6.41
CA GLU A 192 37.98 -7.29 -7.38
C GLU A 192 38.26 -5.94 -8.06
N ASN A 193 39.54 -5.51 -7.85
CA ASN A 193 40.25 -4.47 -8.62
C ASN A 193 39.66 -3.04 -8.69
N GLY A 194 39.74 -2.30 -7.60
CA GLY A 194 40.23 -0.92 -7.54
C GLY A 194 39.69 0.15 -8.50
N ARG A 195 38.48 0.05 -9.10
CA ARG A 195 37.82 1.15 -9.80
C ARG A 195 36.30 1.12 -9.58
N PRO A 196 35.67 2.20 -9.15
CA PRO A 196 34.21 2.24 -9.04
C PRO A 196 33.59 2.41 -10.43
N ASN A 197 33.01 1.32 -10.94
CA ASN A 197 32.11 1.40 -12.08
C ASN A 197 30.71 1.65 -11.53
N PRO A 198 29.95 2.67 -11.96
CA PRO A 198 28.60 2.91 -11.48
C PRO A 198 27.63 1.97 -12.18
N VAL A 199 27.64 0.70 -11.80
CA VAL A 199 26.54 -0.21 -12.09
C VAL A 199 25.57 -0.10 -10.92
N GLN A 200 24.46 0.57 -11.13
CA GLN A 200 23.33 0.57 -10.21
C GLN A 200 22.85 -0.87 -9.99
N VAL A 201 23.28 -1.47 -8.91
CA VAL A 201 22.68 -2.71 -8.42
C VAL A 201 21.45 -2.29 -7.61
N LEU A 202 20.31 -2.14 -8.29
CA LEU A 202 19.01 -2.18 -7.65
C LEU A 202 18.98 -3.50 -6.89
N GLY A 203 18.75 -3.46 -5.57
CA GLY A 203 18.67 -4.66 -4.75
C GLY A 203 17.70 -5.67 -5.35
N ALA A 204 18.02 -6.96 -5.26
CA ALA A 204 17.23 -8.03 -5.85
C ALA A 204 15.72 -7.90 -5.51
N HIS A 205 14.86 -8.22 -6.47
CA HIS A 205 13.42 -8.23 -6.23
C HIS A 205 13.07 -9.25 -5.14
N PRO A 206 12.27 -8.90 -4.12
CA PRO A 206 11.77 -9.88 -3.18
C PRO A 206 10.92 -10.92 -3.94
N ILE A 207 11.29 -12.19 -3.77
CA ILE A 207 10.54 -13.30 -4.37
C ILE A 207 9.38 -13.64 -3.43
N ASN A 208 8.17 -13.46 -3.91
CA ASN A 208 6.95 -13.76 -3.19
C ASN A 208 6.39 -15.12 -3.62
N LYS A 209 5.61 -15.78 -2.75
CA LYS A 209 4.96 -17.06 -3.04
C LYS A 209 3.45 -16.91 -2.97
N TYR A 210 2.75 -17.35 -4.04
CA TYR A 210 1.29 -17.42 -4.07
C TYR A 210 0.82 -18.46 -5.09
N ASN A 211 -0.32 -19.07 -4.86
CA ASN A 211 -0.94 -20.09 -5.71
C ASN A 211 0.07 -21.18 -6.17
N ASP A 212 0.85 -21.72 -5.22
CA ASP A 212 1.91 -22.71 -5.46
C ASP A 212 2.93 -22.30 -6.53
N ASN A 213 3.16 -20.99 -6.68
CA ASN A 213 4.13 -20.40 -7.60
C ASN A 213 4.88 -19.25 -6.93
N TYR A 214 5.87 -18.71 -7.63
CA TYR A 214 6.68 -17.57 -7.19
C TYR A 214 6.50 -16.41 -8.14
N TYR A 215 6.55 -15.18 -7.63
CA TYR A 215 6.46 -13.96 -8.43
C TYR A 215 7.31 -12.83 -7.82
N VAL A 216 7.63 -11.86 -8.67
CA VAL A 216 8.17 -10.55 -8.27
C VAL A 216 7.19 -9.47 -8.69
N ILE A 217 7.28 -8.30 -8.06
CA ILE A 217 6.49 -7.11 -8.42
C ILE A 217 7.38 -6.21 -9.26
N VAL A 218 6.89 -5.80 -10.42
CA VAL A 218 7.59 -4.90 -11.36
C VAL A 218 7.85 -3.57 -10.68
N ARG A 219 9.08 -3.07 -10.82
CA ARG A 219 9.52 -1.73 -10.40
C ARG A 219 9.65 -0.80 -11.60
N GLN A 220 9.77 0.48 -11.33
CA GLN A 220 10.03 1.45 -12.38
C GLN A 220 11.37 1.15 -13.08
N GLY A 221 11.37 1.13 -14.41
CA GLY A 221 12.55 0.81 -15.22
C GLY A 221 12.76 -0.69 -15.48
N ASP A 222 11.94 -1.56 -14.91
CA ASP A 222 12.01 -2.99 -15.18
C ASP A 222 11.60 -3.32 -16.62
N SER A 223 12.20 -4.39 -17.09
CA SER A 223 11.91 -5.05 -18.37
C SER A 223 12.07 -6.56 -18.20
N PHE A 224 11.52 -7.34 -19.11
CA PHE A 224 11.82 -8.78 -19.13
C PHE A 224 13.32 -9.06 -19.22
N LYS A 225 14.10 -8.17 -19.85
CA LYS A 225 15.56 -8.30 -19.98
C LYS A 225 16.26 -8.05 -18.62
N SER A 226 15.90 -7.01 -17.88
CA SER A 226 16.48 -6.73 -16.56
C SER A 226 16.13 -7.82 -15.54
N LEU A 227 14.86 -8.20 -15.46
CA LEU A 227 14.39 -9.27 -14.58
C LEU A 227 14.98 -10.64 -14.95
N SER A 228 15.16 -10.92 -16.23
CA SER A 228 15.81 -12.15 -16.72
C SER A 228 17.25 -12.26 -16.21
N LYS A 229 18.01 -11.17 -16.24
CA LYS A 229 19.38 -11.12 -15.76
C LYS A 229 19.46 -11.30 -14.24
N GLU A 230 18.57 -10.64 -13.50
CA GLU A 230 18.53 -10.70 -12.04
C GLU A 230 18.09 -12.08 -11.52
N LEU A 231 17.07 -12.66 -12.14
CA LEU A 231 16.41 -13.89 -11.68
C LEU A 231 16.98 -15.17 -12.31
N GLU A 232 17.99 -15.03 -13.18
CA GLU A 232 18.61 -16.14 -13.92
C GLU A 232 17.59 -16.99 -14.71
N ILE A 233 16.49 -16.37 -15.14
CA ILE A 233 15.45 -17.00 -15.97
C ILE A 233 15.51 -16.35 -17.34
N SER A 234 15.71 -17.14 -18.42
CA SER A 234 15.79 -16.57 -19.77
C SER A 234 14.55 -15.74 -20.13
N VAL A 235 14.77 -14.61 -20.84
CA VAL A 235 13.71 -13.65 -21.25
C VAL A 235 12.50 -14.36 -21.86
N GLY A 236 12.75 -15.31 -22.79
CA GLY A 236 11.69 -16.05 -23.45
C GLY A 236 10.88 -16.94 -22.50
N LYS A 237 11.53 -17.57 -21.50
CA LYS A 237 10.82 -18.34 -20.46
C LYS A 237 9.99 -17.44 -19.58
N LEU A 238 10.58 -16.32 -19.13
CA LEU A 238 9.90 -15.38 -18.26
C LEU A 238 8.66 -14.78 -18.93
N ALA A 239 8.78 -14.33 -20.19
CA ALA A 239 7.66 -13.84 -20.99
C ALA A 239 6.59 -14.92 -21.20
N LYS A 240 6.99 -16.15 -21.55
CA LYS A 240 6.07 -17.30 -21.75
C LYS A 240 5.31 -17.67 -20.46
N TYR A 241 5.95 -17.61 -19.28
CA TYR A 241 5.30 -17.89 -18.00
C TYR A 241 4.21 -16.86 -17.69
N ASN A 242 4.36 -15.64 -18.19
CA ASN A 242 3.44 -14.53 -18.00
C ASN A 242 2.46 -14.34 -19.18
N GLU A 243 2.54 -15.20 -20.22
CA GLU A 243 1.67 -15.15 -21.41
C GLU A 243 1.74 -13.77 -22.10
N ARG A 244 2.98 -13.21 -22.19
CA ARG A 244 3.29 -11.88 -22.76
C ARG A 244 4.38 -11.99 -23.85
N ASP A 245 4.45 -10.97 -24.68
CA ASP A 245 5.59 -10.78 -25.58
C ASP A 245 6.83 -10.35 -24.79
N LYS A 246 8.01 -10.87 -25.18
CA LYS A 246 9.28 -10.57 -24.51
C LYS A 246 9.76 -9.12 -24.64
N HIS A 247 9.22 -8.37 -25.59
CA HIS A 247 9.51 -6.96 -25.83
C HIS A 247 8.44 -6.04 -25.24
N GLU A 248 7.37 -6.60 -24.67
CA GLU A 248 6.29 -5.84 -24.07
C GLU A 248 6.79 -5.07 -22.86
N ARG A 249 6.35 -3.80 -22.76
CA ARG A 249 6.67 -2.92 -21.62
C ARG A 249 5.99 -3.44 -20.37
N LEU A 250 6.76 -3.55 -19.28
CA LEU A 250 6.24 -3.86 -17.96
C LEU A 250 5.76 -2.58 -17.27
N ILE A 251 4.67 -2.68 -16.51
CA ILE A 251 4.08 -1.57 -15.75
C ILE A 251 4.41 -1.78 -14.28
N PRO A 252 4.96 -0.78 -13.58
CA PRO A 252 5.23 -0.88 -12.15
C PRO A 252 4.00 -1.33 -11.35
N GLY A 253 4.20 -2.27 -10.42
CA GLY A 253 3.14 -2.90 -9.64
C GLY A 253 2.56 -4.19 -10.23
N GLU A 254 2.86 -4.54 -11.47
CA GLU A 254 2.45 -5.83 -12.05
C GLU A 254 3.19 -7.00 -11.42
N TYR A 255 2.54 -8.17 -11.41
CA TYR A 255 3.16 -9.43 -11.00
C TYR A 255 3.86 -10.10 -12.17
N ILE A 256 5.12 -10.50 -12.00
CA ILE A 256 5.85 -11.35 -12.96
C ILE A 256 6.10 -12.70 -12.32
N TRP A 257 5.44 -13.71 -12.83
CA TRP A 257 5.51 -15.09 -12.38
C TRP A 257 6.79 -15.76 -12.85
N LEU A 258 7.48 -16.42 -11.92
CA LEU A 258 8.80 -17.03 -12.16
C LEU A 258 8.73 -18.47 -12.65
N LYS A 259 7.54 -19.06 -12.60
CA LYS A 259 7.24 -20.38 -13.18
C LYS A 259 5.90 -20.31 -13.93
N LYS A 260 5.61 -21.35 -14.72
CA LYS A 260 4.36 -21.47 -15.44
C LYS A 260 3.17 -21.34 -14.47
N LYS A 261 2.24 -20.45 -14.76
CA LYS A 261 1.04 -20.23 -13.97
C LYS A 261 0.18 -21.49 -13.84
N GLN A 262 -0.60 -21.58 -12.77
CA GLN A 262 -1.43 -22.75 -12.45
C GLN A 262 -2.66 -22.86 -13.37
N LYS A 263 -3.25 -24.04 -13.44
CA LYS A 263 -4.54 -24.23 -14.15
C LYS A 263 -5.73 -23.78 -13.30
N LYS A 264 -5.55 -23.71 -11.99
CA LYS A 264 -6.56 -23.34 -11.00
C LYS A 264 -6.07 -22.17 -10.16
N GLY A 265 -7.00 -21.39 -9.66
CA GLY A 265 -6.73 -20.34 -8.70
C GLY A 265 -6.35 -20.86 -7.31
N PRO A 266 -6.07 -19.94 -6.37
CA PRO A 266 -5.76 -20.28 -4.99
C PRO A 266 -6.89 -21.08 -4.33
N LYS A 267 -6.53 -21.95 -3.37
CA LYS A 267 -7.45 -22.86 -2.69
C LYS A 267 -8.61 -22.17 -1.97
N GLU A 268 -8.40 -20.93 -1.53
CA GLU A 268 -9.44 -20.10 -0.90
C GLU A 268 -10.64 -19.83 -1.81
N PHE A 269 -10.45 -19.91 -3.14
CA PHE A 269 -11.52 -19.73 -4.13
C PHE A 269 -12.20 -21.06 -4.53
N LYS A 270 -11.90 -22.18 -3.89
CA LYS A 270 -12.48 -23.48 -4.25
C LYS A 270 -14.00 -23.51 -4.13
N LYS A 271 -14.56 -22.78 -3.16
CA LYS A 271 -16.00 -22.71 -2.87
C LYS A 271 -16.55 -21.28 -2.92
N ARG A 272 -15.75 -20.32 -3.42
CA ARG A 272 -16.13 -18.90 -3.47
C ARG A 272 -15.74 -18.33 -4.83
N PRO A 273 -16.68 -17.77 -5.59
CA PRO A 273 -16.33 -17.06 -6.82
C PRO A 273 -15.58 -15.77 -6.47
N TYR A 274 -14.81 -15.29 -7.44
CA TYR A 274 -14.27 -13.94 -7.41
C TYR A 274 -15.29 -12.98 -7.98
N TYR A 275 -15.64 -11.94 -7.24
CA TYR A 275 -16.54 -10.89 -7.71
C TYR A 275 -15.73 -9.75 -8.34
N VAL A 276 -16.03 -9.40 -9.57
CA VAL A 276 -15.41 -8.28 -10.29
C VAL A 276 -15.86 -6.97 -9.67
N ARG A 277 -14.92 -6.21 -9.11
CA ARG A 277 -15.23 -4.99 -8.35
C ARG A 277 -14.80 -3.69 -9.04
N LYS A 278 -13.99 -3.80 -10.10
CA LYS A 278 -13.47 -2.69 -10.90
C LYS A 278 -13.40 -3.08 -12.36
N SER A 279 -13.19 -2.10 -13.24
CA SER A 279 -12.86 -2.40 -14.64
C SER A 279 -11.54 -3.13 -14.70
N GLU A 280 -11.59 -4.39 -15.08
CA GLU A 280 -10.43 -5.26 -15.24
C GLU A 280 -10.77 -6.33 -16.29
N SER A 281 -9.75 -6.96 -16.86
CA SER A 281 -9.90 -8.05 -17.83
C SER A 281 -9.72 -9.41 -17.15
N LEU A 282 -10.14 -10.48 -17.83
CA LEU A 282 -9.81 -11.84 -17.41
C LEU A 282 -8.29 -12.07 -17.38
N TYR A 283 -7.52 -11.34 -18.19
CA TYR A 283 -6.06 -11.39 -18.15
C TYR A 283 -5.53 -10.80 -16.82
N ASP A 284 -6.03 -9.63 -16.38
CA ASP A 284 -5.61 -9.01 -15.12
C ASP A 284 -5.91 -9.91 -13.92
N ILE A 285 -7.08 -10.55 -13.91
CA ILE A 285 -7.46 -11.54 -12.91
C ILE A 285 -6.51 -12.75 -12.97
N ALA A 286 -6.27 -13.29 -14.16
CA ALA A 286 -5.38 -14.43 -14.37
C ALA A 286 -3.94 -14.12 -13.90
N GLN A 287 -3.47 -12.91 -14.19
CA GLN A 287 -2.14 -12.44 -13.80
C GLN A 287 -2.03 -12.27 -12.28
N ARG A 288 -3.02 -11.63 -11.67
CA ARG A 288 -3.06 -11.42 -10.21
C ARG A 288 -3.06 -12.71 -9.41
N TYR A 289 -3.81 -13.70 -9.84
CA TYR A 289 -3.98 -14.96 -9.11
C TYR A 289 -3.08 -16.11 -9.60
N GLY A 290 -2.17 -15.85 -10.52
CA GLY A 290 -1.23 -16.85 -11.05
C GLY A 290 -1.92 -17.98 -11.79
N ILE A 291 -2.99 -17.68 -12.52
CA ILE A 291 -3.79 -18.64 -13.29
C ILE A 291 -3.46 -18.48 -14.78
N ARG A 292 -3.38 -19.57 -15.54
CA ARG A 292 -3.27 -19.50 -17.00
C ARG A 292 -4.53 -18.88 -17.58
N LEU A 293 -4.39 -17.85 -18.42
CA LEU A 293 -5.53 -17.17 -19.04
C LEU A 293 -6.47 -18.15 -19.72
N LYS A 294 -5.93 -19.07 -20.56
CA LYS A 294 -6.72 -20.11 -21.23
C LYS A 294 -7.55 -20.97 -20.26
N SER A 295 -7.00 -21.26 -19.09
CA SER A 295 -7.73 -22.05 -18.07
C SER A 295 -8.83 -21.26 -17.38
N LEU A 296 -8.60 -19.96 -17.15
CA LEU A 296 -9.59 -19.07 -16.58
C LEU A 296 -10.73 -18.82 -17.56
N VAL A 297 -10.42 -18.53 -18.81
CA VAL A 297 -11.41 -18.35 -19.92
C VAL A 297 -12.29 -19.60 -20.03
N LYS A 298 -11.68 -20.80 -20.10
CA LYS A 298 -12.46 -22.07 -20.21
C LYS A 298 -13.45 -22.28 -19.06
N LYS A 299 -13.14 -21.81 -17.84
CA LYS A 299 -14.06 -21.92 -16.70
C LYS A 299 -15.17 -20.86 -16.74
N ASN A 300 -14.99 -19.79 -17.49
CA ASN A 300 -15.85 -18.63 -17.52
C ASN A 300 -16.24 -18.25 -18.97
N GLU A 301 -16.52 -19.26 -19.81
CA GLU A 301 -16.77 -19.09 -21.25
C GLU A 301 -17.86 -18.04 -21.53
N LYS A 302 -18.99 -18.12 -20.89
CA LYS A 302 -20.09 -17.16 -21.05
C LYS A 302 -19.69 -15.70 -20.74
N ILE A 303 -18.82 -15.53 -19.74
CA ILE A 303 -18.29 -14.19 -19.38
C ILE A 303 -17.26 -13.74 -20.43
N ALA A 304 -16.41 -14.65 -20.87
CA ALA A 304 -15.40 -14.37 -21.89
C ALA A 304 -16.02 -13.95 -23.23
N GLU A 305 -17.12 -14.58 -23.63
CA GLU A 305 -17.85 -14.26 -24.86
C GLU A 305 -18.53 -12.88 -24.83
N ARG A 306 -19.19 -12.54 -23.74
CA ARG A 306 -19.92 -11.27 -23.62
C ARG A 306 -19.10 -10.10 -23.09
N GLY A 307 -17.89 -10.35 -22.64
CA GLY A 307 -17.05 -9.39 -21.93
C GLY A 307 -17.31 -9.35 -20.43
N LEU A 308 -16.23 -9.13 -19.67
CA LEU A 308 -16.25 -9.02 -18.22
C LEU A 308 -16.88 -7.69 -17.77
N ARG A 309 -17.72 -7.73 -16.74
CA ARG A 309 -18.41 -6.56 -16.19
C ARG A 309 -18.24 -6.50 -14.68
N ILE A 310 -18.33 -5.31 -14.10
CA ILE A 310 -18.38 -5.15 -12.64
C ILE A 310 -19.61 -5.89 -12.10
N GLY A 311 -19.43 -6.65 -11.03
CA GLY A 311 -20.44 -7.51 -10.43
C GLY A 311 -20.42 -8.96 -10.91
N ASP A 312 -19.68 -9.29 -11.96
CA ASP A 312 -19.59 -10.67 -12.44
C ASP A 312 -18.92 -11.60 -11.43
N GLU A 313 -19.42 -12.83 -11.37
CA GLU A 313 -18.84 -13.93 -10.60
C GLU A 313 -17.87 -14.72 -11.47
N VAL A 314 -16.58 -14.66 -11.18
CA VAL A 314 -15.53 -15.36 -11.94
C VAL A 314 -15.06 -16.58 -11.14
N ILE A 315 -15.14 -17.76 -11.75
CA ILE A 315 -14.68 -19.03 -11.18
C ILE A 315 -13.16 -19.13 -11.37
N LEU A 316 -12.41 -19.06 -10.27
CA LEU A 316 -10.94 -19.12 -10.29
C LEU A 316 -10.41 -20.55 -10.10
N TYR A 317 -11.07 -21.41 -9.28
CA TYR A 317 -10.54 -22.72 -8.87
C TYR A 317 -11.06 -23.90 -9.72
#